data_788158148cb35731dd7713dcd2908895
#
_entry.id   788158148cb35731dd7713dcd2908895
#
_cell.length_a   1.000
_cell.length_b   1.000
_cell.length_c   1.000
_cell.angle_alpha   90.00
_cell.angle_beta   90.00
_cell.angle_gamma   90.00
#
_symmetry.space_group_name_H-M   'P 1'
#
loop_
_entity.id
_entity.type
_entity.pdbx_description
1 polymer ?
#
loop_
_entity_poly.entity_id
_entity_poly.type
_entity_poly.pdbx_seq_one_letter_code
_entity_poly.pdbx_strand_id
1 'polypeptide(L)'
;MINVTLKGGVVKEFEAGVSAADVAKSIGAGLYRSACAARVDGEACDLRTALDKDCQLEILTFEDKDGRHAFWHTAAHIMAQAIQHLYPAAKFGIGPALDDGWYYDIGGTAPFTPDQFEAIEAEMKKIVKADLPVEKRFITVEEGREIFKGQDYKLELLEEYAEKGWQLSVYTQGDFTDLCAGPHLMSTGAVKAVKLLSAASAYWRGDAARDSLCRMYGTAFPKASELEAHLAMLEEAKKRDHRKLGKELELFTLLEEGPGFPFFLPKGMTLKNTLIDYWREVHHRAGYQEISTPIILSRKLWERSGHWDHYKDNMYTTVIDEEDFAIKPMNCPGGMLVYKTKPRSYRDLPLRVGELGLVHRHELSGALHGLMRVRCFTQDDAHIFMTPDQIKDEIKGVVQLIDQVYSLFGFEYHIELSTMPEDHIGELADWEVATDALRQAIEELGRTYEINEGDGAFYGPKLDFHLVDAIGRTWQCGTIQLDMQMPERFELEYTGEDGQKHRPVMIHRVVFGSIERFIGILIEHFAGAFPTWLAPEQVRVIPIAEAHRGYAQEIERQLDAAGVRVSADLRNEKMGYKIREGQLQRIPYMLVVGAKEMEDGTVSVRARKEENGGVMTLDAFTEMIQKEIAARER
;
A
#
# COMPACT_ATOMS: atom_id res chain seq x y z
N MET A 1 28.74 -37.16 7.34
CA MET A 1 27.26 -37.05 7.40
C MET A 1 26.92 -35.76 8.09
N ILE A 2 25.91 -35.07 7.61
CA ILE A 2 25.34 -33.84 8.19
C ILE A 2 23.85 -34.04 8.42
N ASN A 3 23.30 -33.35 9.41
CA ASN A 3 21.87 -33.32 9.71
C ASN A 3 21.24 -32.09 9.06
N VAL A 4 20.32 -32.30 8.15
CA VAL A 4 19.56 -31.23 7.52
C VAL A 4 18.15 -31.22 8.12
N THR A 5 17.84 -30.14 8.84
CA THR A 5 16.53 -29.92 9.45
C THR A 5 15.65 -29.19 8.43
N LEU A 6 14.60 -29.85 7.97
CA LEU A 6 13.64 -29.31 7.01
C LEU A 6 12.55 -28.47 7.69
N LYS A 7 11.83 -27.66 6.91
CA LYS A 7 10.62 -26.95 7.37
C LYS A 7 9.65 -27.94 8.04
N GLY A 8 9.22 -27.63 9.25
CA GLY A 8 8.39 -28.53 10.07
C GLY A 8 9.18 -29.44 11.02
N GLY A 9 10.51 -29.27 11.14
CA GLY A 9 11.35 -29.95 12.15
C GLY A 9 11.77 -31.37 11.78
N VAL A 10 11.52 -31.82 10.57
CA VAL A 10 11.96 -33.14 10.10
C VAL A 10 13.46 -33.11 9.81
N VAL A 11 14.24 -33.98 10.51
CA VAL A 11 15.69 -34.12 10.30
C VAL A 11 15.97 -35.28 9.34
N LYS A 12 16.84 -35.03 8.37
CA LYS A 12 17.37 -36.04 7.44
C LYS A 12 18.89 -35.98 7.41
N GLU A 13 19.53 -37.13 7.33
CA GLU A 13 20.99 -37.24 7.19
C GLU A 13 21.40 -37.27 5.71
N PHE A 14 22.46 -36.54 5.39
CA PHE A 14 23.07 -36.49 4.06
C PHE A 14 24.61 -36.52 4.18
N GLU A 15 25.28 -36.78 3.07
CA GLU A 15 26.72 -36.57 2.98
C GLU A 15 27.04 -35.08 2.94
N ALA A 16 28.12 -34.64 3.59
CA ALA A 16 28.60 -33.28 3.51
C ALA A 16 28.91 -32.91 2.03
N GLY A 17 28.56 -31.71 1.63
CA GLY A 17 28.63 -31.26 0.22
C GLY A 17 27.39 -31.56 -0.62
N VAL A 18 26.35 -32.16 -0.03
CA VAL A 18 25.06 -32.31 -0.73
C VAL A 18 24.49 -30.94 -1.09
N SER A 19 23.92 -30.80 -2.29
CA SER A 19 23.27 -29.52 -2.66
C SER A 19 21.82 -29.44 -2.13
N ALA A 20 21.33 -28.20 -1.92
CA ALA A 20 19.93 -27.98 -1.60
C ALA A 20 18.99 -28.57 -2.66
N ALA A 21 19.42 -28.57 -3.94
CA ALA A 21 18.69 -29.22 -5.04
C ALA A 21 18.56 -30.75 -4.87
N ASP A 22 19.63 -31.42 -4.44
CA ASP A 22 19.62 -32.88 -4.20
C ASP A 22 18.72 -33.22 -3.01
N VAL A 23 18.74 -32.39 -1.97
CA VAL A 23 17.80 -32.52 -0.85
C VAL A 23 16.36 -32.34 -1.32
N ALA A 24 16.05 -31.31 -2.12
CA ALA A 24 14.72 -31.11 -2.69
C ALA A 24 14.26 -32.31 -3.53
N LYS A 25 15.17 -32.89 -4.33
CA LYS A 25 14.93 -34.09 -5.13
C LYS A 25 14.63 -35.32 -4.27
N SER A 26 15.32 -35.46 -3.13
CA SER A 26 15.08 -36.55 -2.17
C SER A 26 13.75 -36.46 -1.44
N ILE A 27 13.18 -35.25 -1.33
CA ILE A 27 11.86 -35.00 -0.75
C ILE A 27 10.78 -35.36 -1.76
N GLY A 28 10.92 -34.91 -3.02
CA GLY A 28 9.97 -35.24 -4.07
C GLY A 28 10.24 -34.53 -5.40
N ALA A 29 9.96 -35.24 -6.50
CA ALA A 29 10.16 -34.73 -7.86
C ALA A 29 9.28 -33.48 -8.19
N GLY A 30 8.15 -33.32 -7.51
CA GLY A 30 7.30 -32.13 -7.63
C GLY A 30 7.96 -30.90 -7.05
N LEU A 31 8.45 -31.00 -5.81
CA LEU A 31 9.15 -29.92 -5.12
C LEU A 31 10.43 -29.51 -5.88
N TYR A 32 11.24 -30.48 -6.30
CA TYR A 32 12.43 -30.20 -7.10
C TYR A 32 12.15 -29.39 -8.37
N ARG A 33 11.05 -29.72 -9.08
CA ARG A 33 10.67 -29.00 -10.31
C ARG A 33 10.12 -27.60 -10.07
N SER A 34 9.51 -27.34 -8.90
CA SER A 34 8.96 -26.03 -8.55
C SER A 34 9.94 -25.19 -7.72
N ALA A 35 11.06 -25.77 -7.28
CA ALA A 35 12.05 -25.06 -6.47
C ALA A 35 12.73 -23.94 -7.25
N CYS A 36 12.77 -22.75 -6.67
CA CYS A 36 13.38 -21.55 -7.22
C CYS A 36 14.70 -21.19 -6.52
N ALA A 37 14.74 -21.34 -5.20
CA ALA A 37 15.89 -21.06 -4.35
C ALA A 37 15.84 -21.92 -3.08
N ALA A 38 16.79 -21.74 -2.19
CA ALA A 38 16.79 -22.32 -0.85
C ALA A 38 17.04 -21.23 0.19
N ARG A 39 16.67 -21.51 1.45
CA ARG A 39 17.10 -20.74 2.61
C ARG A 39 17.86 -21.66 3.54
N VAL A 40 19.10 -21.31 3.86
CA VAL A 40 19.98 -22.08 4.75
C VAL A 40 20.29 -21.23 5.97
N ASP A 41 19.92 -21.70 7.15
CA ASP A 41 20.11 -20.98 8.42
C ASP A 41 19.57 -19.53 8.40
N GLY A 42 18.45 -19.31 7.68
CA GLY A 42 17.80 -18.00 7.54
C GLY A 42 18.22 -17.19 6.29
N GLU A 43 19.32 -17.55 5.61
CA GLU A 43 19.84 -16.82 4.45
C GLU A 43 19.41 -17.45 3.12
N ALA A 44 18.88 -16.65 2.20
CA ALA A 44 18.49 -17.09 0.86
C ALA A 44 19.73 -17.39 0.00
N CYS A 45 19.72 -18.53 -0.70
CA CYS A 45 20.83 -18.97 -1.54
C CYS A 45 20.36 -19.80 -2.75
N ASP A 46 21.29 -20.05 -3.67
CA ASP A 46 21.03 -20.90 -4.82
C ASP A 46 20.76 -22.35 -4.43
N LEU A 47 19.92 -23.05 -5.20
CA LEU A 47 19.69 -24.48 -5.02
C LEU A 47 20.95 -25.34 -5.19
N ARG A 48 21.98 -24.84 -5.89
CA ARG A 48 23.29 -25.52 -6.04
C ARG A 48 24.24 -25.31 -4.87
N THR A 49 23.87 -24.52 -3.87
CA THR A 49 24.68 -24.31 -2.68
C THR A 49 24.93 -25.64 -1.98
N ALA A 50 26.22 -25.96 -1.74
CA ALA A 50 26.64 -27.14 -1.01
C ALA A 50 26.40 -26.95 0.49
N LEU A 51 25.90 -27.98 1.14
CA LEU A 51 25.65 -28.04 2.57
C LEU A 51 26.77 -28.84 3.23
N ASP A 52 27.68 -28.17 3.94
CA ASP A 52 28.89 -28.80 4.51
C ASP A 52 28.78 -29.07 6.01
N LYS A 53 27.77 -28.56 6.68
CA LYS A 53 27.52 -28.69 8.13
C LYS A 53 26.04 -28.91 8.43
N ASP A 54 25.73 -29.30 9.66
CA ASP A 54 24.35 -29.33 10.14
C ASP A 54 23.69 -27.95 9.94
N CYS A 55 22.49 -27.92 9.36
CA CYS A 55 21.80 -26.68 9.03
C CYS A 55 20.28 -26.83 9.02
N GLN A 56 19.59 -25.69 9.08
CA GLN A 56 18.18 -25.60 8.76
C GLN A 56 18.04 -25.30 7.26
N LEU A 57 17.20 -26.07 6.56
CA LEU A 57 16.98 -25.89 5.12
C LEU A 57 15.49 -25.73 4.81
N GLU A 58 15.16 -24.65 4.11
CA GLU A 58 13.85 -24.43 3.49
C GLU A 58 14.02 -24.37 1.98
N ILE A 59 13.22 -25.14 1.24
CA ILE A 59 13.18 -25.07 -0.23
C ILE A 59 12.11 -24.06 -0.61
N LEU A 60 12.50 -23.04 -1.34
CA LEU A 60 11.65 -21.91 -1.74
C LEU A 60 11.13 -22.11 -3.16
N THR A 61 9.83 -21.89 -3.33
CA THR A 61 9.13 -21.98 -4.61
C THR A 61 8.71 -20.58 -5.09
N PHE A 62 8.02 -20.49 -6.22
CA PHE A 62 7.48 -19.20 -6.69
C PHE A 62 6.44 -18.60 -5.75
N GLU A 63 5.81 -19.41 -4.87
CA GLU A 63 4.86 -18.93 -3.85
C GLU A 63 5.56 -18.17 -2.70
N ASP A 64 6.85 -18.47 -2.47
CA ASP A 64 7.65 -17.81 -1.44
C ASP A 64 8.29 -16.52 -1.99
N LYS A 65 8.39 -15.46 -1.17
CA LYS A 65 8.92 -14.16 -1.58
C LYS A 65 10.33 -14.27 -2.19
N ASP A 66 11.27 -14.91 -1.50
CA ASP A 66 12.65 -15.06 -1.98
C ASP A 66 12.73 -16.01 -3.18
N GLY A 67 11.83 -16.98 -3.29
CA GLY A 67 11.70 -17.84 -4.45
C GLY A 67 11.26 -17.06 -5.70
N ARG A 68 10.27 -16.18 -5.57
CA ARG A 68 9.85 -15.23 -6.62
C ARG A 68 10.99 -14.29 -7.01
N HIS A 69 11.72 -13.75 -6.03
CA HIS A 69 12.87 -12.88 -6.30
C HIS A 69 13.92 -13.58 -7.15
N ALA A 70 14.31 -14.82 -6.80
CA ALA A 70 15.26 -15.60 -7.61
C ALA A 70 14.74 -15.87 -9.04
N PHE A 71 13.44 -16.11 -9.18
CA PHE A 71 12.78 -16.32 -10.46
C PHE A 71 12.82 -15.05 -11.33
N TRP A 72 12.40 -13.92 -10.80
CA TRP A 72 12.41 -12.64 -11.53
C TRP A 72 13.80 -12.11 -11.78
N HIS A 73 14.73 -12.33 -10.86
CA HIS A 73 16.14 -11.98 -11.06
C HIS A 73 16.75 -12.76 -12.24
N THR A 74 16.42 -14.05 -12.37
CA THR A 74 16.83 -14.85 -13.54
C THR A 74 16.14 -14.35 -14.82
N ALA A 75 14.87 -13.96 -14.75
CA ALA A 75 14.16 -13.37 -15.88
C ALA A 75 14.79 -12.03 -16.33
N ALA A 76 15.29 -11.22 -15.39
CA ALA A 76 16.04 -10.00 -15.68
C ALA A 76 17.33 -10.30 -16.49
N HIS A 77 18.08 -11.33 -16.09
CA HIS A 77 19.27 -11.77 -16.83
C HIS A 77 18.95 -12.35 -18.21
N ILE A 78 17.84 -13.09 -18.35
CA ILE A 78 17.35 -13.56 -19.67
C ILE A 78 17.03 -12.38 -20.58
N MET A 79 16.40 -11.33 -20.05
CA MET A 79 16.14 -10.10 -20.81
C MET A 79 17.43 -9.39 -21.19
N ALA A 80 18.40 -9.26 -20.29
CA ALA A 80 19.69 -8.65 -20.56
C ALA A 80 20.46 -9.41 -21.65
N GLN A 81 20.48 -10.75 -21.62
CA GLN A 81 21.05 -11.59 -22.66
C GLN A 81 20.35 -11.38 -24.01
N ALA A 82 19.00 -11.35 -24.03
CA ALA A 82 18.25 -11.09 -25.25
C ALA A 82 18.58 -9.71 -25.86
N ILE A 83 18.74 -8.70 -25.00
CA ILE A 83 19.15 -7.36 -25.43
C ILE A 83 20.59 -7.36 -25.93
N GLN A 84 21.50 -8.07 -25.28
CA GLN A 84 22.89 -8.22 -25.76
C GLN A 84 22.95 -8.83 -27.17
N HIS A 85 22.12 -9.85 -27.45
CA HIS A 85 22.06 -10.47 -28.78
C HIS A 85 21.57 -9.52 -29.87
N LEU A 86 20.53 -8.72 -29.55
CA LEU A 86 19.90 -7.82 -30.52
C LEU A 86 20.61 -6.47 -30.64
N TYR A 87 21.22 -6.01 -29.55
CA TYR A 87 21.87 -4.71 -29.41
C TYR A 87 23.27 -4.84 -28.80
N PRO A 88 24.29 -5.28 -29.54
CA PRO A 88 25.63 -5.56 -29.00
C PRO A 88 26.35 -4.35 -28.38
N ALA A 89 25.90 -3.12 -28.68
CA ALA A 89 26.42 -1.90 -28.07
C ALA A 89 25.82 -1.57 -26.69
N ALA A 90 24.81 -2.37 -26.21
CA ALA A 90 24.15 -2.14 -24.94
C ALA A 90 25.14 -2.26 -23.76
N LYS A 91 25.02 -1.33 -22.82
CA LYS A 91 25.78 -1.32 -21.57
C LYS A 91 24.81 -1.59 -20.41
N PHE A 92 25.14 -2.55 -19.58
CA PHE A 92 24.27 -3.05 -18.52
C PHE A 92 24.60 -2.40 -17.17
N GLY A 93 23.59 -1.80 -16.53
CA GLY A 93 23.65 -1.27 -15.19
C GLY A 93 23.29 -2.32 -14.15
N ILE A 94 22.17 -2.12 -13.44
CA ILE A 94 21.64 -3.02 -12.43
C ILE A 94 20.25 -3.52 -12.81
N GLY A 95 19.90 -4.74 -12.38
CA GLY A 95 18.66 -5.41 -12.72
C GLY A 95 18.06 -6.21 -11.56
N PRO A 96 17.61 -5.55 -10.47
CA PRO A 96 17.05 -6.27 -9.33
C PRO A 96 15.65 -6.81 -9.61
N ALA A 97 15.28 -7.86 -8.89
CA ALA A 97 13.89 -8.25 -8.74
C ALA A 97 13.14 -7.21 -7.88
N LEU A 98 11.85 -7.05 -8.18
CA LEU A 98 10.87 -6.26 -7.45
C LEU A 98 9.82 -7.19 -6.81
N ASP A 99 8.79 -6.62 -6.18
CA ASP A 99 7.72 -7.42 -5.57
C ASP A 99 6.75 -8.05 -6.60
N ASP A 100 6.73 -7.57 -7.86
CA ASP A 100 5.83 -8.01 -8.92
C ASP A 100 6.51 -8.23 -10.29
N GLY A 101 7.85 -8.29 -10.30
CA GLY A 101 8.63 -8.45 -11.52
C GLY A 101 10.08 -8.03 -11.34
N TRP A 102 10.62 -7.35 -12.34
CA TRP A 102 11.98 -6.81 -12.30
C TRP A 102 12.10 -5.54 -13.12
N TYR A 103 13.19 -4.81 -12.94
CA TYR A 103 13.67 -3.88 -13.96
C TYR A 103 15.14 -4.18 -14.31
N TYR A 104 15.61 -3.56 -15.40
CA TYR A 104 17.02 -3.52 -15.75
C TYR A 104 17.37 -2.17 -16.37
N ASP A 105 18.45 -1.55 -15.91
CA ASP A 105 18.97 -0.28 -16.41
C ASP A 105 19.96 -0.53 -17.54
N ILE A 106 19.70 0.03 -18.71
CA ILE A 106 20.43 -0.21 -19.94
C ILE A 106 20.87 1.13 -20.55
N GLY A 107 22.15 1.26 -20.78
CA GLY A 107 22.77 2.38 -21.49
C GLY A 107 23.38 1.95 -22.83
N GLY A 108 24.06 2.88 -23.49
CA GLY A 108 24.77 2.59 -24.77
C GLY A 108 23.85 2.40 -25.97
N THR A 109 22.54 2.55 -25.81
CA THR A 109 21.54 2.45 -26.88
C THR A 109 20.59 3.63 -26.83
N ALA A 110 19.81 3.87 -27.90
CA ALA A 110 18.63 4.71 -27.82
C ALA A 110 17.61 4.09 -26.85
N PRO A 111 16.75 4.90 -26.20
CA PRO A 111 15.69 4.39 -25.35
C PRO A 111 14.81 3.40 -26.12
N PHE A 112 14.49 2.28 -25.48
CA PHE A 112 13.61 1.26 -26.08
C PHE A 112 12.16 1.73 -26.14
N THR A 113 11.51 1.41 -27.25
CA THR A 113 10.10 1.70 -27.47
C THR A 113 9.27 0.41 -27.41
N PRO A 114 7.96 0.49 -27.17
CA PRO A 114 7.10 -0.70 -27.12
C PRO A 114 7.16 -1.59 -28.36
N ASP A 115 7.42 -1.02 -29.54
CA ASP A 115 7.53 -1.77 -30.81
C ASP A 115 8.72 -2.75 -30.82
N GLN A 116 9.74 -2.49 -30.01
CA GLN A 116 10.93 -3.35 -29.89
C GLN A 116 10.71 -4.50 -28.87
N PHE A 117 9.70 -4.39 -28.02
CA PHE A 117 9.45 -5.39 -26.96
C PHE A 117 9.17 -6.78 -27.53
N GLU A 118 8.40 -6.87 -28.62
CA GLU A 118 8.08 -8.17 -29.24
C GLU A 118 9.34 -8.90 -29.73
N ALA A 119 10.29 -8.18 -30.31
CA ALA A 119 11.56 -8.75 -30.75
C ALA A 119 12.41 -9.25 -29.58
N ILE A 120 12.48 -8.48 -28.49
CA ILE A 120 13.21 -8.85 -27.28
C ILE A 120 12.52 -10.05 -26.62
N GLU A 121 11.19 -10.06 -26.46
CA GLU A 121 10.43 -11.20 -25.93
C GLU A 121 10.59 -12.47 -26.77
N ALA A 122 10.66 -12.33 -28.10
CA ALA A 122 10.91 -13.46 -28.99
C ALA A 122 12.32 -14.05 -28.77
N GLU A 123 13.32 -13.20 -28.54
CA GLU A 123 14.68 -13.67 -28.23
C GLU A 123 14.77 -14.27 -26.83
N MET A 124 14.10 -13.68 -25.81
CA MET A 124 13.98 -14.28 -24.49
C MET A 124 13.38 -15.68 -24.55
N LYS A 125 12.33 -15.89 -25.33
CA LYS A 125 11.72 -17.22 -25.54
C LYS A 125 12.69 -18.24 -26.13
N LYS A 126 13.62 -17.82 -27.00
CA LYS A 126 14.65 -18.74 -27.52
C LYS A 126 15.63 -19.15 -26.41
N ILE A 127 16.07 -18.19 -25.60
CA ILE A 127 16.98 -18.44 -24.46
C ILE A 127 16.31 -19.38 -23.45
N VAL A 128 15.04 -19.15 -23.10
CA VAL A 128 14.26 -20.02 -22.22
C VAL A 128 14.15 -21.44 -22.81
N LYS A 129 13.85 -21.55 -24.11
CA LYS A 129 13.75 -22.86 -24.79
C LYS A 129 15.09 -23.59 -24.85
N ALA A 130 16.21 -22.88 -24.88
CA ALA A 130 17.54 -23.47 -24.86
C ALA A 130 17.91 -24.09 -23.51
N ASP A 131 17.17 -23.75 -22.43
CA ASP A 131 17.32 -24.26 -21.06
C ASP A 131 18.79 -24.22 -20.58
N LEU A 132 19.39 -23.03 -20.71
CA LEU A 132 20.78 -22.82 -20.38
C LEU A 132 21.01 -22.91 -18.87
N PRO A 133 22.05 -23.63 -18.40
CA PRO A 133 22.42 -23.63 -16.98
C PRO A 133 22.82 -22.21 -16.53
N VAL A 134 22.41 -21.85 -15.32
CA VAL A 134 22.79 -20.59 -14.66
C VAL A 134 23.81 -20.93 -13.60
N GLU A 135 25.06 -20.51 -13.76
CA GLU A 135 26.19 -20.93 -12.95
C GLU A 135 26.81 -19.75 -12.22
N LYS A 136 26.97 -19.87 -10.92
CA LYS A 136 27.66 -18.91 -10.04
C LYS A 136 29.15 -19.21 -10.01
N ARG A 137 29.97 -18.17 -10.12
CA ARG A 137 31.41 -18.26 -9.90
C ARG A 137 31.92 -17.05 -9.11
N PHE A 138 32.74 -17.28 -8.12
CA PHE A 138 33.48 -16.22 -7.44
C PHE A 138 34.66 -15.78 -8.30
N ILE A 139 34.94 -14.49 -8.30
CA ILE A 139 35.97 -13.88 -9.13
C ILE A 139 36.84 -12.93 -8.32
N THR A 140 38.07 -12.68 -8.83
CA THR A 140 38.92 -11.58 -8.37
C THR A 140 38.52 -10.28 -9.08
N VAL A 141 39.05 -9.15 -8.60
CA VAL A 141 38.84 -7.83 -9.25
C VAL A 141 39.46 -7.84 -10.65
N GLU A 142 40.66 -8.45 -10.81
CA GLU A 142 41.34 -8.55 -12.08
C GLU A 142 40.55 -9.35 -13.11
N GLU A 143 40.00 -10.51 -12.71
CA GLU A 143 39.10 -11.30 -13.56
C GLU A 143 37.86 -10.50 -13.94
N GLY A 144 37.26 -9.76 -12.98
CA GLY A 144 36.10 -8.91 -13.22
C GLY A 144 36.38 -7.81 -14.25
N ARG A 145 37.54 -7.16 -14.18
CA ARG A 145 37.95 -6.14 -15.16
C ARG A 145 38.07 -6.69 -16.59
N GLU A 146 38.53 -7.92 -16.75
CA GLU A 146 38.61 -8.55 -18.08
C GLU A 146 37.21 -8.99 -18.57
N ILE A 147 36.37 -9.57 -17.69
CA ILE A 147 35.03 -10.00 -18.05
C ILE A 147 34.15 -8.82 -18.48
N PHE A 148 34.21 -7.70 -17.75
CA PHE A 148 33.35 -6.54 -17.97
C PHE A 148 34.04 -5.44 -18.80
N LYS A 149 35.07 -5.77 -19.55
CA LYS A 149 35.74 -4.82 -20.42
C LYS A 149 34.77 -4.17 -21.41
N GLY A 150 34.64 -2.84 -21.36
CA GLY A 150 33.69 -2.07 -22.16
C GLY A 150 32.29 -1.92 -21.56
N GLN A 151 32.03 -2.51 -20.37
CA GLN A 151 30.82 -2.36 -19.59
C GLN A 151 31.07 -1.39 -18.43
N ASP A 152 31.05 -0.10 -18.69
CA ASP A 152 31.52 0.93 -17.75
C ASP A 152 30.78 0.90 -16.43
N TYR A 153 29.43 0.68 -16.44
CA TYR A 153 28.63 0.60 -15.23
C TYR A 153 28.98 -0.63 -14.38
N LYS A 154 29.28 -1.77 -15.02
CA LYS A 154 29.71 -2.99 -14.30
C LYS A 154 31.09 -2.85 -13.71
N LEU A 155 32.00 -2.16 -14.41
CA LEU A 155 33.32 -1.86 -13.88
C LEU A 155 33.27 -0.94 -12.68
N GLU A 156 32.42 0.09 -12.71
CA GLU A 156 32.19 0.97 -11.54
C GLU A 156 31.65 0.21 -10.34
N LEU A 157 30.64 -0.67 -10.55
CA LEU A 157 30.10 -1.52 -9.48
C LEU A 157 31.14 -2.51 -8.93
N LEU A 158 31.95 -3.09 -9.79
CA LEU A 158 33.03 -4.02 -9.42
C LEU A 158 34.02 -3.36 -8.45
N GLU A 159 34.50 -2.15 -8.81
CA GLU A 159 35.45 -1.40 -7.97
C GLU A 159 34.79 -1.03 -6.62
N GLU A 160 33.56 -0.53 -6.63
CA GLU A 160 32.85 -0.19 -5.40
C GLU A 160 32.67 -1.38 -4.46
N TYR A 161 32.28 -2.54 -5.01
CA TYR A 161 32.08 -3.74 -4.20
C TYR A 161 33.40 -4.27 -3.64
N ALA A 162 34.46 -4.14 -4.41
CA ALA A 162 35.81 -4.48 -3.96
C ALA A 162 36.27 -3.55 -2.81
N GLU A 163 36.04 -2.23 -2.92
CA GLU A 163 36.36 -1.25 -1.87
C GLU A 163 35.59 -1.53 -0.56
N LYS A 164 34.34 -2.00 -0.67
CA LYS A 164 33.52 -2.42 0.48
C LYS A 164 33.94 -3.77 1.06
N GLY A 165 34.89 -4.46 0.46
CA GLY A 165 35.35 -5.78 0.87
C GLY A 165 34.33 -6.91 0.66
N TRP A 166 33.34 -6.69 -0.24
CA TRP A 166 32.36 -7.71 -0.56
C TRP A 166 32.94 -8.81 -1.43
N GLN A 167 32.44 -10.04 -1.24
CA GLN A 167 32.83 -11.16 -2.06
C GLN A 167 32.22 -11.03 -3.45
N LEU A 168 33.08 -10.90 -4.46
CA LEU A 168 32.64 -10.71 -5.85
C LEU A 168 32.23 -12.03 -6.49
N SER A 169 31.07 -12.04 -7.13
CA SER A 169 30.58 -13.19 -7.88
C SER A 169 29.95 -12.78 -9.20
N VAL A 170 30.01 -13.69 -10.16
CA VAL A 170 29.32 -13.56 -11.45
C VAL A 170 28.38 -14.74 -11.64
N TYR A 171 27.31 -14.49 -12.41
CA TYR A 171 26.44 -15.53 -12.92
C TYR A 171 26.54 -15.57 -14.43
N THR A 172 26.73 -16.78 -14.97
CA THR A 172 26.86 -17.03 -16.42
C THR A 172 25.72 -17.93 -16.88
N GLN A 173 25.10 -17.53 -17.99
CA GLN A 173 24.10 -18.32 -18.72
C GLN A 173 24.41 -18.25 -20.21
N GLY A 174 24.92 -19.35 -20.79
CA GLY A 174 25.38 -19.36 -22.16
C GLY A 174 26.50 -18.35 -22.40
N ASP A 175 26.27 -17.37 -23.28
CA ASP A 175 27.22 -16.29 -23.66
C ASP A 175 27.01 -14.98 -22.88
N PHE A 176 26.12 -14.96 -21.91
CA PHE A 176 25.87 -13.79 -21.05
C PHE A 176 26.44 -14.03 -19.65
N THR A 177 27.19 -13.05 -19.15
CA THR A 177 27.75 -13.04 -17.80
C THR A 177 27.44 -11.73 -17.11
N ASP A 178 26.93 -11.76 -15.90
CA ASP A 178 26.62 -10.58 -15.10
C ASP A 178 27.29 -10.58 -13.74
N LEU A 179 27.67 -9.38 -13.25
CA LEU A 179 28.14 -9.14 -11.88
C LEU A 179 26.95 -9.16 -10.93
N CYS A 180 26.83 -10.19 -10.12
CA CYS A 180 25.64 -10.45 -9.35
C CYS A 180 25.90 -11.31 -8.09
N ALA A 181 25.18 -11.03 -7.00
CA ALA A 181 25.23 -11.82 -5.76
C ALA A 181 24.26 -13.02 -5.77
N GLY A 182 23.20 -12.97 -6.56
CA GLY A 182 22.11 -13.96 -6.60
C GLY A 182 21.07 -13.76 -5.50
N PRO A 183 20.24 -14.78 -5.18
CA PRO A 183 20.19 -16.09 -5.83
C PRO A 183 19.51 -16.09 -7.21
N HIS A 184 19.73 -17.15 -7.97
CA HIS A 184 19.11 -17.42 -9.27
C HIS A 184 18.55 -18.84 -9.38
N LEU A 185 17.69 -19.05 -10.39
CA LEU A 185 17.25 -20.39 -10.78
C LEU A 185 18.42 -21.23 -11.31
N MET A 186 18.29 -22.55 -11.32
CA MET A 186 19.32 -23.44 -11.85
C MET A 186 19.47 -23.36 -13.36
N SER A 187 18.41 -23.01 -14.10
CA SER A 187 18.44 -22.87 -15.56
C SER A 187 17.40 -21.84 -16.03
N THR A 188 17.59 -21.36 -17.27
CA THR A 188 16.68 -20.43 -17.92
C THR A 188 15.33 -21.04 -18.27
N GLY A 189 15.23 -22.37 -18.42
CA GLY A 189 14.06 -23.11 -18.91
C GLY A 189 12.85 -23.08 -17.96
N ALA A 190 13.04 -22.69 -16.71
CA ALA A 190 11.94 -22.56 -15.76
C ALA A 190 11.07 -21.30 -16.00
N VAL A 191 11.62 -20.24 -16.64
CA VAL A 191 10.96 -18.94 -16.88
C VAL A 191 10.09 -18.99 -18.13
N LYS A 192 8.97 -19.71 -18.08
CA LYS A 192 8.17 -20.07 -19.27
C LYS A 192 7.32 -18.94 -19.83
N ALA A 193 6.78 -18.09 -19.00
CA ALA A 193 5.85 -17.02 -19.38
C ALA A 193 6.45 -15.66 -19.01
N VAL A 194 6.77 -14.84 -20.01
CA VAL A 194 7.49 -13.56 -19.85
C VAL A 194 6.72 -12.47 -20.56
N LYS A 195 6.68 -11.27 -19.98
CA LYS A 195 6.15 -10.06 -20.59
C LYS A 195 6.96 -8.84 -20.22
N LEU A 196 7.36 -8.04 -21.22
CA LEU A 196 7.89 -6.70 -21.00
C LEU A 196 6.73 -5.72 -20.84
N LEU A 197 6.79 -4.89 -19.79
CA LEU A 197 5.67 -4.04 -19.39
C LEU A 197 5.84 -2.59 -19.86
N SER A 198 7.01 -2.01 -19.65
CA SER A 198 7.28 -0.60 -19.95
C SER A 198 8.78 -0.31 -20.03
N ALA A 199 9.10 0.85 -20.58
CA ALA A 199 10.42 1.45 -20.53
C ALA A 199 10.31 2.89 -20.04
N ALA A 200 11.23 3.31 -19.18
CA ALA A 200 11.29 4.67 -18.63
C ALA A 200 12.74 5.19 -18.62
N SER A 201 12.92 6.51 -18.64
CA SER A 201 14.23 7.10 -18.42
C SER A 201 14.59 7.02 -16.93
N ALA A 202 15.82 6.67 -16.64
CA ALA A 202 16.40 6.69 -15.30
C ALA A 202 17.81 7.25 -15.38
N TYR A 203 18.25 7.96 -14.35
CA TYR A 203 19.65 8.39 -14.25
C TYR A 203 20.47 7.34 -13.51
N TRP A 204 21.71 7.12 -13.97
CA TRP A 204 22.63 6.22 -13.29
C TRP A 204 22.77 6.62 -11.81
N ARG A 205 22.45 5.68 -10.90
CA ARG A 205 22.41 5.89 -9.44
C ARG A 205 21.45 7.00 -8.97
N GLY A 206 20.46 7.37 -9.77
CA GLY A 206 19.51 8.43 -9.43
C GLY A 206 20.09 9.85 -9.52
N ASP A 207 21.30 10.02 -10.01
CA ASP A 207 21.96 11.31 -10.12
C ASP A 207 21.70 11.93 -11.52
N ALA A 208 20.96 13.03 -11.54
CA ALA A 208 20.60 13.74 -12.78
C ALA A 208 21.82 14.36 -13.53
N ALA A 209 22.98 14.45 -12.90
CA ALA A 209 24.23 14.90 -13.53
C ALA A 209 24.95 13.77 -14.28
N ARG A 210 24.48 12.52 -14.14
CA ARG A 210 25.08 11.32 -14.73
C ARG A 210 24.29 10.84 -15.97
N ASP A 211 24.75 9.75 -16.58
CA ASP A 211 24.15 9.19 -17.78
C ASP A 211 22.66 8.86 -17.61
N SER A 212 21.88 9.22 -18.62
CA SER A 212 20.49 8.78 -18.74
C SER A 212 20.45 7.37 -19.32
N LEU A 213 19.85 6.44 -18.59
CA LEU A 213 19.66 5.05 -18.93
C LEU A 213 18.19 4.78 -19.30
N CYS A 214 17.97 3.72 -20.04
CA CYS A 214 16.64 3.17 -20.27
C CYS A 214 16.38 2.08 -19.23
N ARG A 215 15.43 2.30 -18.33
CA ARG A 215 14.96 1.32 -17.34
C ARG A 215 13.81 0.52 -17.94
N MET A 216 14.07 -0.74 -18.23
CA MET A 216 13.06 -1.66 -18.76
C MET A 216 12.44 -2.48 -17.65
N TYR A 217 11.10 -2.53 -17.61
CA TYR A 217 10.34 -3.32 -16.66
C TYR A 217 9.75 -4.55 -17.31
N GLY A 218 9.77 -5.66 -16.60
CA GLY A 218 9.17 -6.91 -17.04
C GLY A 218 8.62 -7.73 -15.88
N THR A 219 7.80 -8.72 -16.23
CA THR A 219 7.30 -9.72 -15.28
C THR A 219 7.32 -11.10 -15.92
N ALA A 220 7.38 -12.15 -15.10
CA ALA A 220 7.36 -13.53 -15.55
C ALA A 220 6.71 -14.45 -14.53
N PHE A 221 6.14 -15.54 -15.03
CA PHE A 221 5.45 -16.53 -14.22
C PHE A 221 5.81 -17.95 -14.66
N PRO A 222 5.70 -18.95 -13.77
CA PRO A 222 5.90 -20.35 -14.13
C PRO A 222 4.93 -20.86 -15.20
N LYS A 223 3.70 -20.30 -15.26
CA LYS A 223 2.64 -20.70 -16.20
C LYS A 223 2.08 -19.50 -16.97
N ALA A 224 1.70 -19.74 -18.23
CA ALA A 224 1.08 -18.72 -19.08
C ALA A 224 -0.26 -18.20 -18.49
N SER A 225 -1.07 -19.06 -17.88
CA SER A 225 -2.33 -18.66 -17.25
C SER A 225 -2.14 -17.71 -16.07
N GLU A 226 -1.05 -17.86 -15.30
CA GLU A 226 -0.70 -16.96 -14.20
C GLU A 226 -0.28 -15.58 -14.74
N LEU A 227 0.52 -15.55 -15.80
CA LEU A 227 0.89 -14.31 -16.49
C LEU A 227 -0.36 -13.61 -17.08
N GLU A 228 -1.25 -14.35 -17.75
CA GLU A 228 -2.49 -13.79 -18.31
C GLU A 228 -3.37 -13.18 -17.21
N ALA A 229 -3.53 -13.87 -16.08
CA ALA A 229 -4.28 -13.35 -14.93
C ALA A 229 -3.64 -12.07 -14.37
N HIS A 230 -2.31 -12.05 -14.24
CA HIS A 230 -1.57 -10.87 -13.78
C HIS A 230 -1.72 -9.68 -14.75
N LEU A 231 -1.60 -9.91 -16.06
CA LEU A 231 -1.79 -8.86 -17.06
C LEU A 231 -3.23 -8.32 -17.07
N ALA A 232 -4.22 -9.20 -16.91
CA ALA A 232 -5.61 -8.77 -16.76
C ALA A 232 -5.83 -7.91 -15.50
N MET A 233 -5.19 -8.29 -14.38
CA MET A 233 -5.19 -7.48 -13.16
C MET A 233 -4.55 -6.10 -13.38
N LEU A 234 -3.39 -6.01 -14.06
CA LEU A 234 -2.73 -4.74 -14.37
C LEU A 234 -3.60 -3.83 -15.26
N GLU A 235 -4.27 -4.40 -16.27
CA GLU A 235 -5.19 -3.65 -17.13
C GLU A 235 -6.43 -3.17 -16.35
N GLU A 236 -6.96 -3.98 -15.45
CA GLU A 236 -8.05 -3.56 -14.57
C GLU A 236 -7.60 -2.47 -13.59
N ALA A 237 -6.37 -2.57 -13.04
CA ALA A 237 -5.78 -1.54 -12.20
C ALA A 237 -5.69 -0.17 -12.92
N LYS A 238 -5.25 -0.17 -14.18
CA LYS A 238 -5.20 1.06 -15.01
C LYS A 238 -6.58 1.70 -15.21
N LYS A 239 -7.63 0.88 -15.39
CA LYS A 239 -9.01 1.38 -15.53
C LYS A 239 -9.53 2.00 -14.25
N ARG A 240 -9.09 1.49 -13.09
CA ARG A 240 -9.50 1.90 -11.75
C ARG A 240 -8.63 3.01 -11.15
N ASP A 241 -7.55 3.41 -11.82
CA ASP A 241 -6.60 4.41 -11.31
C ASP A 241 -7.32 5.65 -10.77
N HIS A 242 -7.17 5.89 -9.46
CA HIS A 242 -7.86 6.98 -8.76
C HIS A 242 -7.52 8.36 -9.31
N ARG A 243 -6.33 8.55 -9.91
CA ARG A 243 -5.92 9.83 -10.53
C ARG A 243 -6.74 10.12 -11.77
N LYS A 244 -6.99 9.08 -12.58
CA LYS A 244 -7.83 9.15 -13.77
C LYS A 244 -9.29 9.35 -13.38
N LEU A 245 -9.82 8.44 -12.57
CA LEU A 245 -11.23 8.48 -12.15
C LEU A 245 -11.53 9.73 -11.30
N GLY A 246 -10.61 10.15 -10.44
CA GLY A 246 -10.76 11.36 -9.64
C GLY A 246 -10.91 12.61 -10.48
N LYS A 247 -10.17 12.70 -11.60
CA LYS A 247 -10.32 13.79 -12.59
C LYS A 247 -11.62 13.68 -13.38
N GLU A 248 -11.96 12.49 -13.90
CA GLU A 248 -13.19 12.24 -14.67
C GLU A 248 -14.46 12.50 -13.86
N LEU A 249 -14.44 12.17 -12.57
CA LEU A 249 -15.54 12.34 -11.62
C LEU A 249 -15.50 13.69 -10.89
N GLU A 250 -14.53 14.56 -11.20
CA GLU A 250 -14.36 15.89 -10.59
C GLU A 250 -14.24 15.84 -9.05
N LEU A 251 -13.44 14.88 -8.52
CA LEU A 251 -13.29 14.71 -7.09
C LEU A 251 -12.13 15.52 -6.52
N PHE A 252 -10.98 15.51 -7.18
CA PHE A 252 -9.78 16.23 -6.76
C PHE A 252 -8.86 16.53 -7.94
N THR A 253 -7.91 17.42 -7.70
CA THR A 253 -6.83 17.73 -8.65
C THR A 253 -5.50 17.90 -7.92
N LEU A 254 -4.40 17.73 -8.65
CA LEU A 254 -3.03 18.02 -8.22
C LEU A 254 -2.50 19.13 -9.11
N LEU A 255 -1.99 20.20 -8.52
CA LEU A 255 -1.51 21.39 -9.22
C LEU A 255 0.00 21.56 -9.02
N GLU A 256 0.63 22.30 -9.94
CA GLU A 256 2.07 22.59 -9.89
C GLU A 256 2.47 23.48 -8.71
N GLU A 257 1.54 24.31 -8.22
CA GLU A 257 1.72 25.18 -7.06
C GLU A 257 1.87 24.41 -5.74
N GLY A 258 1.44 23.12 -5.72
CA GLY A 258 1.50 22.28 -4.53
C GLY A 258 1.79 20.81 -4.86
N PRO A 259 3.03 20.45 -5.25
CA PRO A 259 3.35 19.06 -5.54
C PRO A 259 3.18 18.18 -4.30
N GLY A 260 2.28 17.20 -4.39
CA GLY A 260 1.91 16.33 -3.27
C GLY A 260 0.85 16.91 -2.32
N PHE A 261 0.24 18.04 -2.66
CA PHE A 261 -0.87 18.64 -1.91
C PHE A 261 -2.16 18.50 -2.72
N PRO A 262 -3.11 17.62 -2.35
CA PRO A 262 -4.33 17.42 -3.11
C PRO A 262 -5.33 18.57 -2.90
N PHE A 263 -5.92 19.05 -3.99
CA PHE A 263 -7.01 20.03 -3.99
C PHE A 263 -8.32 19.28 -4.19
N PHE A 264 -9.16 19.23 -3.17
CA PHE A 264 -10.49 18.60 -3.29
C PHE A 264 -11.48 19.55 -3.94
N LEU A 265 -12.18 19.03 -4.96
CA LEU A 265 -13.26 19.73 -5.65
C LEU A 265 -14.59 19.51 -4.92
N PRO A 266 -15.68 20.23 -5.26
CA PRO A 266 -16.95 20.14 -4.53
C PRO A 266 -17.48 18.70 -4.34
N LYS A 267 -17.47 17.88 -5.39
CA LYS A 267 -17.90 16.47 -5.31
C LYS A 267 -16.96 15.65 -4.40
N GLY A 268 -15.66 15.90 -4.48
CA GLY A 268 -14.68 15.25 -3.59
C GLY A 268 -14.86 15.65 -2.13
N MET A 269 -15.19 16.92 -1.86
CA MET A 269 -15.51 17.38 -0.50
C MET A 269 -16.79 16.74 0.03
N THR A 270 -17.79 16.52 -0.80
CA THR A 270 -19.01 15.78 -0.41
C THR A 270 -18.64 14.36 0.04
N LEU A 271 -17.83 13.64 -0.76
CA LEU A 271 -17.36 12.29 -0.40
C LEU A 271 -16.55 12.32 0.90
N LYS A 272 -15.60 13.26 1.02
CA LYS A 272 -14.75 13.40 2.22
C LYS A 272 -15.58 13.67 3.47
N ASN A 273 -16.52 14.60 3.41
CA ASN A 273 -17.38 14.92 4.54
C ASN A 273 -18.29 13.74 4.93
N THR A 274 -18.83 13.01 3.95
CA THR A 274 -19.65 11.80 4.22
C THR A 274 -18.83 10.74 4.98
N LEU A 275 -17.55 10.54 4.64
CA LEU A 275 -16.66 9.65 5.38
C LEU A 275 -16.34 10.17 6.79
N ILE A 276 -16.10 11.47 6.92
CA ILE A 276 -15.85 12.12 8.21
C ILE A 276 -17.07 12.01 9.13
N ASP A 277 -18.27 12.22 8.62
CA ASP A 277 -19.51 12.09 9.38
C ASP A 277 -19.75 10.64 9.85
N TYR A 278 -19.45 9.67 9.00
CA TYR A 278 -19.46 8.26 9.38
C TYR A 278 -18.41 7.96 10.46
N TRP A 279 -17.20 8.47 10.33
CA TRP A 279 -16.15 8.34 11.34
C TRP A 279 -16.60 8.90 12.70
N ARG A 280 -17.19 10.11 12.72
CA ARG A 280 -17.72 10.74 13.94
C ARG A 280 -18.78 9.89 14.58
N GLU A 281 -19.70 9.36 13.78
CA GLU A 281 -20.79 8.52 14.30
C GLU A 281 -20.26 7.27 15.01
N VAL A 282 -19.39 6.49 14.37
CA VAL A 282 -18.86 5.24 14.95
C VAL A 282 -17.96 5.50 16.15
N HIS A 283 -17.16 6.57 16.11
CA HIS A 283 -16.29 6.94 17.22
C HIS A 283 -17.06 7.46 18.42
N HIS A 284 -18.09 8.27 18.19
CA HIS A 284 -18.99 8.71 19.28
C HIS A 284 -19.65 7.52 19.98
N ARG A 285 -20.14 6.55 19.22
CA ARG A 285 -20.73 5.31 19.77
C ARG A 285 -19.71 4.47 20.54
N ALA A 286 -18.45 4.48 20.14
CA ALA A 286 -17.34 3.81 20.83
C ALA A 286 -16.78 4.62 22.00
N GLY A 287 -17.37 5.76 22.36
CA GLY A 287 -17.00 6.57 23.53
C GLY A 287 -15.79 7.49 23.32
N TYR A 288 -15.42 7.79 22.08
CA TYR A 288 -14.37 8.75 21.79
C TYR A 288 -14.85 10.20 21.89
N GLN A 289 -13.98 11.07 22.40
CA GLN A 289 -14.16 12.51 22.45
C GLN A 289 -13.32 13.17 21.37
N GLU A 290 -13.93 13.97 20.48
CA GLU A 290 -13.21 14.67 19.41
C GLU A 290 -12.47 15.88 19.98
N ILE A 291 -11.19 16.01 19.64
CA ILE A 291 -10.33 17.16 19.96
C ILE A 291 -9.75 17.77 18.68
N SER A 292 -9.14 18.93 18.81
CA SER A 292 -8.34 19.56 17.74
C SER A 292 -7.12 20.25 18.34
N THR A 293 -5.97 20.01 17.72
CA THR A 293 -4.70 20.62 18.13
C THR A 293 -4.14 21.53 17.05
N PRO A 294 -3.37 22.58 17.41
CA PRO A 294 -2.82 23.50 16.42
C PRO A 294 -1.88 22.83 15.42
N ILE A 295 -1.86 23.35 14.19
CA ILE A 295 -1.01 22.83 13.11
C ILE A 295 0.46 23.22 13.32
N ILE A 296 0.73 24.44 13.80
CA ILE A 296 2.09 24.98 14.02
C ILE A 296 2.36 25.01 15.52
N LEU A 297 3.42 24.34 15.94
CA LEU A 297 3.83 24.25 17.34
C LEU A 297 5.36 24.43 17.46
N SER A 298 5.82 24.94 18.63
CA SER A 298 7.21 25.24 18.85
C SER A 298 8.12 24.02 18.85
N ARG A 299 9.36 24.17 18.43
CA ARG A 299 10.41 23.14 18.39
C ARG A 299 10.55 22.39 19.73
N LYS A 300 10.42 23.08 20.87
CA LYS A 300 10.52 22.48 22.21
C LYS A 300 9.59 21.29 22.43
N LEU A 301 8.39 21.32 21.80
CA LEU A 301 7.45 20.21 21.85
C LEU A 301 7.98 18.99 21.10
N TRP A 302 8.58 19.21 19.95
CA TRP A 302 9.11 18.16 19.06
C TRP A 302 10.39 17.54 19.59
N GLU A 303 11.24 18.32 20.27
CA GLU A 303 12.40 17.83 21.02
C GLU A 303 11.95 16.96 22.21
N ARG A 304 10.96 17.42 22.98
CA ARG A 304 10.40 16.65 24.09
C ARG A 304 9.87 15.31 23.65
N SER A 305 9.16 15.25 22.53
CA SER A 305 8.58 14.02 21.98
C SER A 305 9.59 13.12 21.25
N GLY A 306 10.81 13.59 20.97
CA GLY A 306 11.82 12.86 20.19
C GLY A 306 11.67 12.97 18.68
N HIS A 307 10.58 13.58 18.18
CA HIS A 307 10.38 13.70 16.74
C HIS A 307 11.44 14.59 16.07
N TRP A 308 12.00 15.55 16.79
CA TRP A 308 13.06 16.41 16.25
C TRP A 308 14.35 15.65 15.96
N ASP A 309 14.65 14.60 16.72
CA ASP A 309 15.86 13.78 16.56
C ASP A 309 15.67 12.64 15.56
N HIS A 310 14.50 11.97 15.55
CA HIS A 310 14.23 10.77 14.77
C HIS A 310 13.39 11.02 13.49
N TYR A 311 12.79 12.20 13.32
CA TYR A 311 11.85 12.47 12.23
C TYR A 311 12.00 13.81 11.53
N LYS A 312 13.07 14.57 11.83
CA LYS A 312 13.28 15.95 11.37
C LYS A 312 13.28 16.10 9.85
N ASP A 313 13.87 15.15 9.12
CA ASP A 313 13.99 15.19 7.66
C ASP A 313 12.62 15.17 6.97
N ASN A 314 11.60 14.65 7.65
CA ASN A 314 10.23 14.61 7.18
C ASN A 314 9.37 15.78 7.69
N MET A 315 9.94 16.75 8.38
CA MET A 315 9.20 17.88 8.96
C MET A 315 9.37 19.16 8.15
N TYR A 316 8.29 19.92 8.02
CA TYR A 316 8.34 21.31 7.57
C TYR A 316 8.59 22.21 8.76
N THR A 317 9.65 23.01 8.72
CA THR A 317 10.05 23.93 9.79
C THR A 317 10.00 25.38 9.33
N THR A 318 9.79 26.30 10.27
CA THR A 318 9.80 27.74 10.02
C THR A 318 10.35 28.48 11.26
N VAL A 319 10.76 29.72 11.07
CA VAL A 319 11.21 30.61 12.15
C VAL A 319 10.18 31.74 12.30
N ILE A 320 9.67 31.93 13.51
CA ILE A 320 8.72 32.98 13.86
C ILE A 320 9.28 33.68 15.11
N ASP A 321 9.46 34.99 15.04
CA ASP A 321 10.00 35.83 16.15
C ASP A 321 11.32 35.26 16.72
N GLU A 322 12.24 34.85 15.84
CA GLU A 322 13.53 34.26 16.17
C GLU A 322 13.48 32.90 16.90
N GLU A 323 12.29 32.29 17.00
CA GLU A 323 12.10 30.92 17.52
C GLU A 323 11.74 29.94 16.41
N ASP A 324 12.23 28.68 16.53
CA ASP A 324 11.93 27.59 15.62
C ASP A 324 10.54 27.00 15.91
N PHE A 325 9.77 26.84 14.86
CA PHE A 325 8.48 26.13 14.87
C PHE A 325 8.47 25.03 13.82
N ALA A 326 7.58 24.05 14.00
CA ALA A 326 7.31 23.05 12.98
C ALA A 326 5.81 22.93 12.72
N ILE A 327 5.49 22.62 11.46
CA ILE A 327 4.17 22.17 11.07
C ILE A 327 4.05 20.70 11.50
N LYS A 328 3.00 20.35 12.23
CA LYS A 328 2.88 19.02 12.85
C LYS A 328 2.92 17.88 11.82
N PRO A 329 3.85 16.93 11.95
CA PRO A 329 3.87 15.70 11.16
C PRO A 329 2.99 14.60 11.77
N MET A 330 2.62 14.76 13.05
CA MET A 330 1.83 13.84 13.88
C MET A 330 1.00 14.62 14.90
N ASN A 331 -0.05 14.00 15.46
CA ASN A 331 -0.98 14.64 16.39
C ASN A 331 -0.67 14.34 17.86
N CYS A 332 0.06 13.25 18.14
CA CYS A 332 0.27 12.72 19.48
C CYS A 332 0.82 13.74 20.49
N PRO A 333 1.85 14.59 20.19
CA PRO A 333 2.33 15.55 21.17
C PRO A 333 1.27 16.57 21.58
N GLY A 334 0.44 17.02 20.63
CA GLY A 334 -0.69 17.90 20.91
C GLY A 334 -1.74 17.24 21.80
N GLY A 335 -2.08 15.98 21.52
CA GLY A 335 -3.02 15.18 22.32
C GLY A 335 -2.57 15.00 23.78
N MET A 336 -1.26 14.79 24.00
CA MET A 336 -0.69 14.72 25.35
C MET A 336 -0.78 16.06 26.11
N LEU A 337 -0.60 17.19 25.42
CA LEU A 337 -0.84 18.50 26.03
C LEU A 337 -2.31 18.67 26.45
N VAL A 338 -3.25 18.20 25.63
CA VAL A 338 -4.69 18.21 25.97
C VAL A 338 -4.96 17.33 27.18
N TYR A 339 -4.37 16.13 27.28
CA TYR A 339 -4.46 15.29 28.48
C TYR A 339 -4.07 16.05 29.75
N LYS A 340 -2.99 16.79 29.71
CA LYS A 340 -2.42 17.58 30.85
C LYS A 340 -3.22 18.81 31.25
N THR A 341 -4.25 19.20 30.50
CA THR A 341 -5.03 20.42 30.79
C THR A 341 -5.78 20.37 32.14
N LYS A 342 -6.00 19.16 32.66
CA LYS A 342 -6.61 18.93 33.96
C LYS A 342 -6.06 17.68 34.67
N PRO A 343 -6.08 17.64 36.03
CA PRO A 343 -5.76 16.41 36.75
C PRO A 343 -6.66 15.26 36.35
N ARG A 344 -6.11 14.04 36.31
CA ARG A 344 -6.81 12.79 35.97
C ARG A 344 -6.78 11.82 37.13
N SER A 345 -7.79 10.97 37.22
CA SER A 345 -7.85 9.85 38.14
C SER A 345 -8.09 8.54 37.35
N TYR A 346 -7.88 7.39 38.00
CA TYR A 346 -8.18 6.10 37.42
C TYR A 346 -9.63 5.96 36.93
N ARG A 347 -10.57 6.75 37.49
CA ARG A 347 -11.98 6.77 37.07
C ARG A 347 -12.23 7.50 35.75
N ASP A 348 -11.26 8.30 35.31
CA ASP A 348 -11.31 8.99 34.02
C ASP A 348 -10.77 8.12 32.89
N LEU A 349 -10.18 6.94 33.22
CA LEU A 349 -9.54 6.02 32.27
C LEU A 349 -10.41 4.77 32.05
N PRO A 350 -10.46 4.23 30.82
CA PRO A 350 -9.72 4.68 29.65
C PRO A 350 -10.29 5.98 29.08
N LEU A 351 -9.40 6.93 28.76
CA LEU A 351 -9.76 8.17 28.09
C LEU A 351 -9.45 8.04 26.58
N ARG A 352 -10.50 8.02 25.75
CA ARG A 352 -10.39 7.92 24.30
C ARG A 352 -10.59 9.27 23.66
N VAL A 353 -9.55 9.83 23.06
CA VAL A 353 -9.61 11.13 22.36
C VAL A 353 -9.26 10.92 20.87
N GLY A 354 -10.14 11.39 19.98
CA GLY A 354 -9.97 11.32 18.53
C GLY A 354 -9.71 12.69 17.92
N GLU A 355 -8.91 12.75 16.89
CA GLU A 355 -8.62 13.98 16.15
C GLU A 355 -8.57 13.71 14.65
N LEU A 356 -9.39 14.43 13.88
CA LEU A 356 -9.22 14.51 12.43
C LEU A 356 -8.10 15.52 12.15
N GLY A 357 -6.87 15.09 12.41
CA GLY A 357 -5.71 15.95 12.45
C GLY A 357 -5.09 16.17 11.08
N LEU A 358 -5.04 17.44 10.64
CA LEU A 358 -4.34 17.79 9.40
C LEU A 358 -2.83 17.83 9.68
N VAL A 359 -2.10 16.91 9.06
CA VAL A 359 -0.66 16.75 9.21
C VAL A 359 0.09 16.96 7.89
N HIS A 360 1.36 17.30 7.99
CA HIS A 360 2.23 17.55 6.84
C HIS A 360 3.53 16.76 6.98
N ARG A 361 3.91 16.05 5.92
CA ARG A 361 5.17 15.29 5.88
C ARG A 361 5.92 15.61 4.60
N HIS A 362 7.20 15.89 4.72
CA HIS A 362 8.08 16.15 3.57
C HIS A 362 8.44 14.81 2.89
N GLU A 363 7.49 14.28 2.11
CA GLU A 363 7.72 13.11 1.29
C GLU A 363 8.59 13.48 0.07
N LEU A 364 9.52 12.60 -0.29
CA LEU A 364 10.35 12.78 -1.48
C LEU A 364 9.49 12.83 -2.75
N SER A 365 9.85 13.70 -3.69
CA SER A 365 9.07 13.89 -4.93
C SER A 365 8.87 12.60 -5.73
N GLY A 366 9.86 11.71 -5.76
CA GLY A 366 9.76 10.41 -6.46
C GLY A 366 8.83 9.39 -5.79
N ALA A 367 8.44 9.62 -4.54
CA ALA A 367 7.53 8.73 -3.79
C ALA A 367 6.06 9.19 -3.89
N LEU A 368 5.78 10.39 -4.42
CA LEU A 368 4.42 10.92 -4.50
C LEU A 368 3.57 10.13 -5.48
N HIS A 369 2.34 9.78 -5.08
CA HIS A 369 1.44 8.98 -5.90
C HIS A 369 -0.03 9.32 -5.68
N GLY A 370 -0.57 10.27 -6.44
CA GLY A 370 -1.98 10.70 -6.37
C GLY A 370 -2.41 11.01 -4.93
N LEU A 371 -3.49 10.37 -4.46
CA LEU A 371 -3.95 10.42 -3.07
C LEU A 371 -3.28 9.38 -2.16
N MET A 372 -2.58 8.38 -2.74
CA MET A 372 -1.98 7.27 -1.97
C MET A 372 -0.77 7.72 -1.16
N ARG A 373 0.00 8.68 -1.68
CA ARG A 373 1.15 9.27 -0.98
C ARG A 373 1.25 10.76 -1.26
N VAL A 374 0.93 11.55 -0.25
CA VAL A 374 0.77 12.99 -0.30
C VAL A 374 1.60 13.67 0.79
N ARG A 375 1.80 14.99 0.69
CA ARG A 375 2.52 15.80 1.67
C ARG A 375 1.63 16.48 2.70
N CYS A 376 0.33 16.52 2.45
CA CYS A 376 -0.67 17.06 3.35
C CYS A 376 -1.88 16.13 3.37
N PHE A 377 -2.26 15.65 4.54
CA PHE A 377 -3.39 14.73 4.69
C PHE A 377 -4.05 14.85 6.06
N THR A 378 -5.31 14.44 6.10
CA THR A 378 -6.09 14.34 7.33
C THR A 378 -5.96 12.93 7.89
N GLN A 379 -5.34 12.81 9.05
CA GLN A 379 -5.24 11.55 9.77
C GLN A 379 -6.45 11.38 10.69
N ASP A 380 -7.09 10.21 10.65
CA ASP A 380 -8.16 9.83 11.57
C ASP A 380 -7.61 9.27 12.88
N ASP A 381 -6.78 10.09 13.49
CA ASP A 381 -5.97 9.72 14.63
C ASP A 381 -6.78 9.65 15.92
N ALA A 382 -6.41 8.76 16.82
CA ALA A 382 -6.87 8.81 18.19
C ALA A 382 -5.86 8.23 19.15
N HIS A 383 -5.93 8.74 20.37
CA HIS A 383 -5.08 8.37 21.49
C HIS A 383 -5.95 7.86 22.63
N ILE A 384 -5.60 6.70 23.15
CA ILE A 384 -6.28 6.08 24.28
C ILE A 384 -5.31 6.05 25.44
N PHE A 385 -5.62 6.82 26.49
CA PHE A 385 -4.85 6.81 27.72
C PHE A 385 -5.54 5.86 28.70
N MET A 386 -4.78 4.93 29.28
CA MET A 386 -5.36 3.85 30.08
C MET A 386 -4.44 3.38 31.20
N THR A 387 -4.96 2.60 32.11
CA THR A 387 -4.18 1.85 33.09
C THR A 387 -3.62 0.57 32.46
N PRO A 388 -2.53 -0.02 33.00
CA PRO A 388 -1.94 -1.24 32.42
C PRO A 388 -2.89 -2.43 32.31
N ASP A 389 -3.84 -2.57 33.21
CA ASP A 389 -4.83 -3.64 33.21
C ASP A 389 -5.88 -3.52 32.11
N GLN A 390 -6.07 -2.30 31.53
CA GLN A 390 -7.02 -2.02 30.47
C GLN A 390 -6.47 -2.28 29.06
N ILE A 391 -5.16 -2.51 28.90
CA ILE A 391 -4.47 -2.58 27.59
C ILE A 391 -5.16 -3.58 26.64
N LYS A 392 -5.38 -4.81 27.08
CA LYS A 392 -5.94 -5.86 26.22
C LYS A 392 -7.36 -5.54 25.76
N ASP A 393 -8.20 -5.02 26.65
CA ASP A 393 -9.58 -4.73 26.33
C ASP A 393 -9.68 -3.54 25.36
N GLU A 394 -8.80 -2.54 25.51
CA GLU A 394 -8.73 -1.41 24.58
C GLU A 394 -8.23 -1.83 23.19
N ILE A 395 -7.21 -2.68 23.09
CA ILE A 395 -6.74 -3.23 21.83
C ILE A 395 -7.88 -4.00 21.13
N LYS A 396 -8.58 -4.87 21.84
CA LYS A 396 -9.73 -5.62 21.30
C LYS A 396 -10.83 -4.70 20.82
N GLY A 397 -11.13 -3.64 21.57
CA GLY A 397 -12.12 -2.64 21.19
C GLY A 397 -11.76 -1.91 19.89
N VAL A 398 -10.49 -1.58 19.71
CA VAL A 398 -10.01 -0.97 18.45
C VAL A 398 -10.08 -1.95 17.28
N VAL A 399 -9.69 -3.21 17.46
CA VAL A 399 -9.81 -4.25 16.42
C VAL A 399 -11.26 -4.42 15.99
N GLN A 400 -12.20 -4.46 16.93
CA GLN A 400 -13.64 -4.55 16.62
C GLN A 400 -14.16 -3.32 15.85
N LEU A 401 -13.67 -2.13 16.19
CA LEU A 401 -13.99 -0.90 15.45
C LEU A 401 -13.47 -0.96 14.02
N ILE A 402 -12.23 -1.45 13.81
CA ILE A 402 -11.64 -1.67 12.48
C ILE A 402 -12.48 -2.69 11.70
N ASP A 403 -12.85 -3.82 12.29
CA ASP A 403 -13.72 -4.82 11.68
C ASP A 403 -15.05 -4.23 11.20
N GLN A 404 -15.69 -3.44 12.06
CA GLN A 404 -16.96 -2.77 11.72
C GLN A 404 -16.81 -1.85 10.51
N VAL A 405 -15.74 -1.05 10.50
CA VAL A 405 -15.51 -0.07 9.45
C VAL A 405 -15.16 -0.76 8.13
N TYR A 406 -14.22 -1.70 8.12
CA TYR A 406 -13.79 -2.35 6.89
C TYR A 406 -14.87 -3.24 6.28
N SER A 407 -15.66 -3.93 7.11
CA SER A 407 -16.79 -4.73 6.65
C SER A 407 -17.85 -3.90 5.95
N LEU A 408 -18.07 -2.64 6.36
CA LEU A 408 -19.02 -1.75 5.68
C LEU A 408 -18.65 -1.51 4.22
N PHE A 409 -17.35 -1.36 3.93
CA PHE A 409 -16.86 -1.13 2.57
C PHE A 409 -16.62 -2.43 1.79
N GLY A 410 -16.68 -3.60 2.46
CA GLY A 410 -16.42 -4.90 1.84
C GLY A 410 -14.95 -5.24 1.70
N PHE A 411 -14.08 -4.64 2.50
CA PHE A 411 -12.67 -4.97 2.53
C PHE A 411 -12.40 -6.22 3.37
N GLU A 412 -11.56 -7.10 2.81
CA GLU A 412 -10.79 -8.07 3.57
C GLU A 412 -9.47 -7.44 4.01
N TYR A 413 -8.83 -7.98 5.04
CA TYR A 413 -7.54 -7.49 5.51
C TYR A 413 -6.73 -8.59 6.20
N HIS A 414 -5.42 -8.42 6.25
CA HIS A 414 -4.50 -9.20 7.09
C HIS A 414 -3.80 -8.30 8.10
N ILE A 415 -3.24 -8.92 9.14
CA ILE A 415 -2.62 -8.21 10.26
C ILE A 415 -1.13 -8.54 10.28
N GLU A 416 -0.29 -7.52 10.46
CA GLU A 416 1.13 -7.68 10.75
C GLU A 416 1.43 -7.16 12.16
N LEU A 417 2.21 -7.93 12.94
CA LEU A 417 2.78 -7.51 14.21
C LEU A 417 4.22 -7.05 13.97
N SER A 418 4.43 -5.74 13.98
CA SER A 418 5.73 -5.12 13.76
C SER A 418 6.47 -4.93 15.08
N THR A 419 7.67 -5.49 15.16
CA THR A 419 8.48 -5.52 16.38
C THR A 419 9.50 -4.37 16.43
N MET A 420 10.34 -4.37 17.47
CA MET A 420 11.30 -3.30 17.77
C MET A 420 12.27 -3.04 16.61
N PRO A 421 12.38 -1.78 16.11
CA PRO A 421 13.36 -1.40 15.11
C PRO A 421 14.76 -1.19 15.74
N GLU A 422 15.79 -1.08 14.91
CA GLU A 422 17.16 -0.77 15.33
C GLU A 422 17.25 0.61 16.02
N ASP A 423 16.63 1.64 15.40
CA ASP A 423 16.51 2.99 15.97
C ASP A 423 15.23 3.08 16.81
N HIS A 424 15.38 3.00 18.13
CA HIS A 424 14.26 3.01 19.07
C HIS A 424 14.62 3.74 20.38
N ILE A 425 13.57 4.08 21.14
CA ILE A 425 13.68 4.61 22.51
C ILE A 425 13.08 3.61 23.50
N GLY A 426 13.50 3.69 24.78
CA GLY A 426 13.03 2.86 25.88
C GLY A 426 13.84 1.57 26.08
N GLU A 427 13.50 0.85 27.14
CA GLU A 427 14.19 -0.37 27.55
C GLU A 427 13.59 -1.60 26.84
N LEU A 428 14.44 -2.60 26.56
CA LEU A 428 14.03 -3.86 25.94
C LEU A 428 12.85 -4.53 26.67
N ALA A 429 12.84 -4.49 28.00
CA ALA A 429 11.78 -5.10 28.81
C ALA A 429 10.41 -4.47 28.54
N ASP A 430 10.34 -3.14 28.33
CA ASP A 430 9.09 -2.45 27.99
C ASP A 430 8.58 -2.86 26.61
N TRP A 431 9.51 -3.03 25.64
CA TRP A 431 9.22 -3.50 24.31
C TRP A 431 8.66 -4.94 24.29
N GLU A 432 9.26 -5.84 25.09
CA GLU A 432 8.79 -7.21 25.23
C GLU A 432 7.36 -7.24 25.80
N VAL A 433 7.10 -6.50 26.90
CA VAL A 433 5.77 -6.40 27.51
C VAL A 433 4.74 -5.84 26.53
N ALA A 434 5.08 -4.78 25.80
CA ALA A 434 4.19 -4.16 24.83
C ALA A 434 3.89 -5.10 23.66
N THR A 435 4.91 -5.78 23.11
CA THR A 435 4.77 -6.73 22.01
C THR A 435 3.90 -7.92 22.42
N ASP A 436 4.11 -8.46 23.62
CA ASP A 436 3.32 -9.56 24.16
C ASP A 436 1.85 -9.17 24.39
N ALA A 437 1.59 -7.95 24.86
CA ALA A 437 0.23 -7.46 25.04
C ALA A 437 -0.54 -7.39 23.70
N LEU A 438 0.10 -6.86 22.63
CA LEU A 438 -0.47 -6.84 21.29
C LEU A 438 -0.74 -8.25 20.76
N ARG A 439 0.25 -9.16 20.88
CA ARG A 439 0.14 -10.56 20.46
C ARG A 439 -1.02 -11.26 21.16
N GLN A 440 -1.07 -11.22 22.48
CA GLN A 440 -2.11 -11.88 23.28
C GLN A 440 -3.52 -11.37 22.95
N ALA A 441 -3.66 -10.04 22.74
CA ALA A 441 -4.96 -9.48 22.40
C ALA A 441 -5.49 -10.01 21.05
N ILE A 442 -4.63 -10.15 20.04
CA ILE A 442 -4.98 -10.68 18.72
C ILE A 442 -5.29 -12.17 18.78
N GLU A 443 -4.47 -12.95 19.51
CA GLU A 443 -4.66 -14.40 19.68
C GLU A 443 -5.97 -14.71 20.43
N GLU A 444 -6.31 -13.93 21.46
CA GLU A 444 -7.59 -14.06 22.19
C GLU A 444 -8.81 -13.72 21.33
N LEU A 445 -8.64 -12.90 20.29
CA LEU A 445 -9.69 -12.65 19.27
C LEU A 445 -9.75 -13.75 18.20
N GLY A 446 -8.85 -14.74 18.25
CA GLY A 446 -8.78 -15.81 17.26
C GLY A 446 -8.34 -15.33 15.86
N ARG A 447 -7.61 -14.22 15.79
CA ARG A 447 -7.10 -13.67 14.52
C ARG A 447 -5.70 -14.19 14.22
N THR A 448 -5.42 -14.40 12.95
CA THR A 448 -4.07 -14.70 12.44
C THR A 448 -3.31 -13.43 12.15
N TYR A 449 -2.01 -13.47 12.34
CA TYR A 449 -1.10 -12.35 12.03
C TYR A 449 0.25 -12.88 11.51
N GLU A 450 0.98 -12.02 10.82
CA GLU A 450 2.37 -12.26 10.42
C GLU A 450 3.28 -11.37 11.27
N ILE A 451 4.51 -11.85 11.54
CA ILE A 451 5.50 -11.03 12.26
C ILE A 451 6.33 -10.27 11.23
N ASN A 452 6.39 -8.96 11.38
CA ASN A 452 7.24 -8.06 10.61
C ASN A 452 8.35 -7.52 11.53
N GLU A 453 9.50 -8.18 11.49
CA GLU A 453 10.62 -7.87 12.39
C GLU A 453 11.23 -6.50 12.07
N GLY A 454 11.40 -5.67 13.09
CA GLY A 454 12.11 -4.38 12.98
C GLY A 454 11.31 -3.24 12.35
N ASP A 455 10.01 -3.41 12.06
CA ASP A 455 9.17 -2.37 11.44
C ASP A 455 8.29 -1.59 12.45
N GLY A 456 8.53 -1.75 13.74
CA GLY A 456 7.84 -0.97 14.79
C GLY A 456 8.10 0.53 14.68
N ALA A 457 7.28 1.34 15.36
CA ALA A 457 7.60 2.76 15.52
C ALA A 457 8.79 2.92 16.48
N PHE A 458 9.53 4.03 16.39
CA PHE A 458 10.68 4.23 17.27
C PHE A 458 10.34 4.24 18.78
N TYR A 459 9.07 4.37 19.14
CA TYR A 459 8.56 4.45 20.53
C TYR A 459 7.71 3.23 20.95
N GLY A 460 7.40 2.29 20.07
CA GLY A 460 6.61 1.11 20.44
C GLY A 460 6.26 0.16 19.29
N PRO A 461 5.93 -1.09 19.61
CA PRO A 461 5.46 -2.08 18.65
C PRO A 461 4.07 -1.73 18.11
N LYS A 462 3.72 -2.27 16.93
CA LYS A 462 2.45 -1.96 16.28
C LYS A 462 1.79 -3.19 15.65
N LEU A 463 0.47 -3.12 15.55
CA LEU A 463 -0.34 -3.97 14.69
C LEU A 463 -0.73 -3.13 13.47
N ASP A 464 -0.35 -3.57 12.28
CA ASP A 464 -0.71 -2.96 11.02
C ASP A 464 -1.79 -3.78 10.32
N PHE A 465 -2.81 -3.09 9.83
CA PHE A 465 -3.95 -3.68 9.12
C PHE A 465 -3.85 -3.34 7.65
N HIS A 466 -3.60 -4.37 6.84
CA HIS A 466 -3.42 -4.25 5.40
C HIS A 466 -4.71 -4.61 4.68
N LEU A 467 -5.40 -3.61 4.13
CA LEU A 467 -6.61 -3.81 3.33
C LEU A 467 -6.28 -4.49 2.02
N VAL A 468 -7.16 -5.42 1.60
CA VAL A 468 -7.12 -6.02 0.26
C VAL A 468 -8.20 -5.38 -0.60
N ASP A 469 -7.81 -4.74 -1.71
CA ASP A 469 -8.75 -4.11 -2.63
C ASP A 469 -9.40 -5.12 -3.60
N ALA A 470 -10.35 -4.66 -4.41
CA ALA A 470 -11.14 -5.49 -5.33
C ALA A 470 -10.30 -6.23 -6.41
N ILE A 471 -9.03 -5.90 -6.56
CA ILE A 471 -8.10 -6.55 -7.50
C ILE A 471 -6.91 -7.21 -6.78
N GLY A 472 -7.01 -7.40 -5.46
CA GLY A 472 -6.04 -8.14 -4.66
C GLY A 472 -4.77 -7.38 -4.25
N ARG A 473 -4.72 -6.04 -4.41
CA ARG A 473 -3.60 -5.24 -3.90
C ARG A 473 -3.80 -4.93 -2.42
N THR A 474 -2.70 -4.86 -1.68
CA THR A 474 -2.70 -4.58 -0.24
C THR A 474 -2.30 -3.13 0.06
N TRP A 475 -2.98 -2.53 1.06
CA TRP A 475 -2.80 -1.15 1.47
C TRP A 475 -2.79 -1.05 2.99
N GLN A 476 -1.68 -0.66 3.59
CA GLN A 476 -1.62 -0.36 5.01
C GLN A 476 -2.50 0.87 5.31
N CYS A 477 -3.51 0.69 6.16
CA CYS A 477 -4.44 1.73 6.57
C CYS A 477 -4.57 1.80 8.09
N GLY A 478 -5.19 0.82 8.72
CA GLY A 478 -5.32 0.76 10.17
C GLY A 478 -4.00 0.45 10.86
N THR A 479 -3.78 1.06 12.01
CA THR A 479 -2.61 0.77 12.86
C THR A 479 -2.99 0.95 14.31
N ILE A 480 -2.48 0.08 15.18
CA ILE A 480 -2.54 0.16 16.63
C ILE A 480 -1.10 0.12 17.15
N GLN A 481 -0.67 1.17 17.83
CA GLN A 481 0.69 1.27 18.40
C GLN A 481 0.58 1.40 19.91
N LEU A 482 1.21 0.50 20.65
CA LEU A 482 1.24 0.55 22.10
C LEU A 482 2.50 1.30 22.55
N ASP A 483 2.31 2.36 23.32
CA ASP A 483 3.35 3.30 23.71
C ASP A 483 3.41 3.48 25.23
N MET A 484 4.55 3.11 25.81
CA MET A 484 4.88 3.32 27.21
C MET A 484 5.87 4.48 27.41
N GLN A 485 6.50 4.97 26.34
CA GLN A 485 7.62 5.90 26.37
C GLN A 485 7.16 7.38 26.34
N MET A 486 6.23 7.73 25.47
CA MET A 486 5.76 9.11 25.34
C MET A 486 5.05 9.61 26.61
N PRO A 487 4.20 8.81 27.29
CA PRO A 487 3.64 9.22 28.58
C PRO A 487 4.71 9.57 29.61
N GLU A 488 5.85 8.90 29.60
CA GLU A 488 6.98 9.21 30.46
C GLU A 488 7.64 10.53 30.08
N ARG A 489 7.99 10.72 28.82
CA ARG A 489 8.63 11.93 28.31
C ARG A 489 7.79 13.19 28.54
N PHE A 490 6.46 13.04 28.51
CA PHE A 490 5.51 14.12 28.77
C PHE A 490 5.11 14.22 30.24
N GLU A 491 5.63 13.34 31.12
CA GLU A 491 5.29 13.30 32.55
C GLU A 491 3.77 13.27 32.77
N LEU A 492 3.09 12.40 32.01
CA LEU A 492 1.64 12.21 32.18
C LEU A 492 1.39 11.44 33.47
N GLU A 493 0.36 11.84 34.21
CA GLU A 493 -0.01 11.22 35.49
C GLU A 493 -1.51 11.07 35.63
N TYR A 494 -1.92 10.03 36.37
CA TYR A 494 -3.26 9.92 36.95
C TYR A 494 -3.15 9.53 38.43
N THR A 495 -4.17 9.87 39.20
CA THR A 495 -4.26 9.42 40.60
C THR A 495 -4.91 8.03 40.65
N GLY A 496 -4.23 7.02 41.15
CA GLY A 496 -4.71 5.67 41.28
C GLY A 496 -5.73 5.49 42.40
N GLU A 497 -6.27 4.30 42.54
CA GLU A 497 -7.19 3.94 43.61
C GLU A 497 -6.51 4.00 44.99
N ASP A 498 -5.20 3.77 45.00
CA ASP A 498 -4.31 3.88 46.17
C ASP A 498 -4.01 5.34 46.58
N GLY A 499 -4.54 6.32 45.84
CA GLY A 499 -4.28 7.75 46.05
C GLY A 499 -2.91 8.23 45.61
N GLN A 500 -2.08 7.36 45.02
CA GLN A 500 -0.75 7.71 44.53
C GLN A 500 -0.82 8.12 43.05
N LYS A 501 0.28 8.76 42.58
CA LYS A 501 0.45 9.12 41.18
C LYS A 501 1.01 7.95 40.39
N HIS A 502 0.34 7.61 39.30
CA HIS A 502 0.74 6.58 38.37
C HIS A 502 0.87 7.12 36.96
N ARG A 503 1.61 6.45 36.11
CA ARG A 503 1.80 6.77 34.70
C ARG A 503 0.79 5.98 33.85
N PRO A 504 0.01 6.64 32.97
CA PRO A 504 -0.83 5.94 32.02
C PRO A 504 0.01 5.29 30.92
N VAL A 505 -0.54 4.21 30.32
CA VAL A 505 -0.08 3.68 29.05
C VAL A 505 -0.91 4.31 27.95
N MET A 506 -0.38 4.43 26.76
CA MET A 506 -1.06 5.06 25.63
C MET A 506 -1.11 4.13 24.40
N ILE A 507 -2.24 4.13 23.73
CA ILE A 507 -2.38 3.58 22.37
C ILE A 507 -2.53 4.76 21.41
N HIS A 508 -1.71 4.74 20.34
CA HIS A 508 -1.96 5.52 19.13
C HIS A 508 -2.68 4.62 18.14
N ARG A 509 -3.74 5.10 17.51
CA ARG A 509 -4.42 4.28 16.51
C ARG A 509 -5.07 5.11 15.42
N VAL A 510 -5.12 4.54 14.24
CA VAL A 510 -5.90 5.00 13.09
C VAL A 510 -6.72 3.85 12.54
N VAL A 511 -7.86 4.14 11.90
CA VAL A 511 -8.71 3.17 11.21
C VAL A 511 -8.56 3.34 9.70
N PHE A 512 -8.77 4.55 9.18
CA PHE A 512 -8.54 4.87 7.77
C PHE A 512 -7.06 5.12 7.46
N GLY A 513 -6.28 5.56 8.43
CA GLY A 513 -4.91 6.04 8.31
C GLY A 513 -4.87 7.48 7.81
N SER A 514 -4.94 7.67 6.51
CA SER A 514 -5.14 8.97 5.85
C SER A 514 -6.48 8.95 5.13
N ILE A 515 -7.32 9.94 5.38
CA ILE A 515 -8.61 10.11 4.69
C ILE A 515 -8.38 10.20 3.19
N GLU A 516 -7.34 10.91 2.75
CA GLU A 516 -6.98 11.07 1.33
C GLU A 516 -6.61 9.73 0.70
N ARG A 517 -5.74 8.94 1.35
CA ARG A 517 -5.38 7.58 0.89
C ARG A 517 -6.60 6.68 0.85
N PHE A 518 -7.42 6.70 1.88
CA PHE A 518 -8.61 5.86 1.95
C PHE A 518 -9.63 6.21 0.85
N ILE A 519 -9.81 7.52 0.53
CA ILE A 519 -10.61 7.96 -0.62
C ILE A 519 -10.00 7.42 -1.92
N GLY A 520 -8.69 7.49 -2.10
CA GLY A 520 -8.01 6.91 -3.25
C GLY A 520 -8.30 5.41 -3.40
N ILE A 521 -8.21 4.66 -2.31
CA ILE A 521 -8.53 3.22 -2.26
C ILE A 521 -10.00 2.99 -2.61
N LEU A 522 -10.94 3.76 -2.07
CA LEU A 522 -12.36 3.65 -2.37
C LEU A 522 -12.68 3.93 -3.85
N ILE A 523 -12.04 4.95 -4.46
CA ILE A 523 -12.19 5.24 -5.88
C ILE A 523 -11.80 4.02 -6.71
N GLU A 524 -10.67 3.39 -6.40
CA GLU A 524 -10.18 2.20 -7.10
C GLU A 524 -11.00 0.94 -6.78
N HIS A 525 -11.37 0.73 -5.52
CA HIS A 525 -12.17 -0.41 -5.10
C HIS A 525 -13.54 -0.44 -5.78
N PHE A 526 -14.25 0.68 -5.79
CA PHE A 526 -15.54 0.80 -6.44
C PHE A 526 -15.46 1.19 -7.93
N ALA A 527 -14.27 1.36 -8.50
CA ALA A 527 -14.06 1.88 -9.86
C ALA A 527 -14.85 3.18 -10.11
N GLY A 528 -14.93 4.06 -9.10
CA GLY A 528 -15.71 5.30 -9.09
C GLY A 528 -17.21 5.12 -8.96
N ALA A 529 -17.73 3.90 -8.95
CA ALA A 529 -19.16 3.60 -8.82
C ALA A 529 -19.55 3.43 -7.34
N PHE A 530 -19.43 4.49 -6.57
CA PHE A 530 -19.68 4.48 -5.13
C PHE A 530 -21.08 3.95 -4.77
N PRO A 531 -21.25 3.28 -3.61
CA PRO A 531 -22.54 3.03 -3.01
C PRO A 531 -23.38 4.33 -2.88
N THR A 532 -24.68 4.23 -2.94
CA THR A 532 -25.58 5.39 -2.96
C THR A 532 -25.33 6.36 -1.81
N TRP A 533 -25.11 5.84 -0.59
CA TRP A 533 -24.83 6.67 0.57
C TRP A 533 -23.53 7.47 0.50
N LEU A 534 -22.52 7.00 -0.26
CA LEU A 534 -21.22 7.67 -0.49
C LEU A 534 -21.23 8.56 -1.73
N ALA A 535 -22.08 8.28 -2.72
CA ALA A 535 -22.05 8.96 -4.00
C ALA A 535 -22.22 10.48 -3.84
N PRO A 536 -21.32 11.31 -4.39
CA PRO A 536 -21.44 12.78 -4.29
C PRO A 536 -22.76 13.32 -4.87
N GLU A 537 -23.24 12.72 -5.94
CA GLU A 537 -24.54 12.93 -6.54
C GLU A 537 -25.27 11.58 -6.54
N GLN A 538 -26.37 11.48 -5.82
CA GLN A 538 -27.12 10.23 -5.64
C GLN A 538 -28.20 10.05 -6.72
N VAL A 539 -28.80 11.17 -7.13
CA VAL A 539 -29.89 11.21 -8.09
C VAL A 539 -29.70 12.33 -9.10
N ARG A 540 -29.93 12.02 -10.38
CA ARG A 540 -30.04 13.04 -11.43
C ARG A 540 -31.42 13.00 -12.08
N VAL A 541 -32.13 14.12 -12.04
CA VAL A 541 -33.44 14.26 -12.69
C VAL A 541 -33.25 14.76 -14.12
N ILE A 542 -33.81 14.04 -15.10
CA ILE A 542 -33.62 14.29 -16.53
C ILE A 542 -34.98 14.56 -17.17
N PRO A 543 -35.35 15.84 -17.43
CA PRO A 543 -36.54 16.16 -18.19
C PRO A 543 -36.35 15.82 -19.67
N ILE A 544 -37.35 15.17 -20.29
CA ILE A 544 -37.34 14.75 -21.69
C ILE A 544 -37.41 15.98 -22.63
N ALA A 545 -38.17 17.00 -22.24
CA ALA A 545 -38.36 18.22 -23.00
C ALA A 545 -38.41 19.46 -22.08
N GLU A 546 -38.32 20.63 -22.67
CA GLU A 546 -38.34 21.91 -21.95
C GLU A 546 -39.61 22.09 -21.10
N ALA A 547 -40.75 21.64 -21.59
CA ALA A 547 -42.03 21.68 -20.88
C ALA A 547 -42.03 20.94 -19.54
N HIS A 548 -41.11 19.97 -19.33
CA HIS A 548 -41.02 19.16 -18.13
C HIS A 548 -39.96 19.66 -17.11
N ARG A 549 -39.27 20.79 -17.43
CA ARG A 549 -38.23 21.35 -16.54
C ARG A 549 -38.78 21.74 -15.17
N GLY A 550 -39.96 22.36 -15.13
CA GLY A 550 -40.61 22.75 -13.89
C GLY A 550 -40.90 21.55 -12.97
N TYR A 551 -41.36 20.44 -13.55
CA TYR A 551 -41.56 19.19 -12.79
C TYR A 551 -40.24 18.59 -12.29
N ALA A 552 -39.20 18.59 -13.12
CA ALA A 552 -37.87 18.13 -12.73
C ALA A 552 -37.28 18.96 -11.58
N GLN A 553 -37.46 20.28 -11.58
CA GLN A 553 -37.04 21.17 -10.48
C GLN A 553 -37.85 20.94 -9.22
N GLU A 554 -39.13 20.62 -9.31
CA GLU A 554 -39.96 20.30 -8.15
C GLU A 554 -39.51 18.97 -7.51
N ILE A 555 -39.16 17.94 -8.32
CA ILE A 555 -38.59 16.68 -7.85
C ILE A 555 -37.24 16.92 -7.15
N GLU A 556 -36.35 17.72 -7.78
CA GLU A 556 -35.07 18.10 -7.18
C GLU A 556 -35.29 18.74 -5.81
N ARG A 557 -36.16 19.72 -5.69
CA ARG A 557 -36.46 20.42 -4.45
C ARG A 557 -36.99 19.46 -3.35
N GLN A 558 -37.87 18.51 -3.72
CA GLN A 558 -38.45 17.56 -2.76
C GLN A 558 -37.41 16.55 -2.28
N LEU A 559 -36.59 16.01 -3.17
CA LEU A 559 -35.53 15.08 -2.83
C LEU A 559 -34.43 15.76 -1.99
N ASP A 560 -34.04 17.00 -2.34
CA ASP A 560 -33.09 17.78 -1.54
C ASP A 560 -33.60 18.03 -0.12
N ALA A 561 -34.88 18.44 0.01
CA ALA A 561 -35.53 18.61 1.31
C ALA A 561 -35.61 17.28 2.11
N ALA A 562 -35.62 16.14 1.44
CA ALA A 562 -35.56 14.81 2.03
C ALA A 562 -34.12 14.35 2.38
N GLY A 563 -33.11 15.19 2.15
CA GLY A 563 -31.70 14.92 2.44
C GLY A 563 -30.97 14.07 1.38
N VAL A 564 -31.55 13.95 0.18
CA VAL A 564 -30.94 13.25 -0.94
C VAL A 564 -30.11 14.24 -1.78
N ARG A 565 -28.85 13.88 -2.09
CA ARG A 565 -27.98 14.68 -2.97
C ARG A 565 -28.43 14.53 -4.43
N VAL A 566 -29.15 15.49 -4.92
CA VAL A 566 -29.84 15.45 -6.21
C VAL A 566 -29.49 16.66 -7.09
N SER A 567 -29.50 16.49 -8.41
CA SER A 567 -29.46 17.58 -9.37
C SER A 567 -30.47 17.38 -10.49
N ALA A 568 -30.96 18.48 -11.09
CA ALA A 568 -31.76 18.43 -12.31
C ALA A 568 -30.95 18.89 -13.52
N ASP A 569 -30.82 18.03 -14.53
CA ASP A 569 -30.15 18.37 -15.79
C ASP A 569 -31.09 19.16 -16.73
N LEU A 570 -31.13 20.48 -16.54
CA LEU A 570 -32.00 21.38 -17.29
C LEU A 570 -31.37 21.87 -18.61
N ARG A 571 -30.20 21.38 -19.00
CA ARG A 571 -29.54 21.78 -20.24
C ARG A 571 -30.42 21.43 -21.46
N ASN A 572 -30.24 22.19 -22.53
CA ASN A 572 -30.97 21.93 -23.80
C ASN A 572 -30.20 20.89 -24.62
N GLU A 573 -30.13 19.67 -24.10
CA GLU A 573 -29.43 18.53 -24.71
C GLU A 573 -30.38 17.35 -24.89
N LYS A 574 -30.04 16.45 -25.84
CA LYS A 574 -30.82 15.23 -26.07
C LYS A 574 -30.81 14.33 -24.83
N MET A 575 -31.96 13.74 -24.49
CA MET A 575 -32.12 12.84 -23.37
C MET A 575 -31.02 11.74 -23.32
N GLY A 576 -30.74 11.10 -24.47
CA GLY A 576 -29.69 10.05 -24.52
C GLY A 576 -28.29 10.56 -24.17
N TYR A 577 -27.98 11.82 -24.50
CA TYR A 577 -26.73 12.46 -24.11
C TYR A 577 -26.65 12.65 -22.57
N LYS A 578 -27.71 13.20 -21.97
CA LYS A 578 -27.81 13.41 -20.53
C LYS A 578 -27.70 12.11 -19.74
N ILE A 579 -28.36 11.04 -20.21
CA ILE A 579 -28.28 9.70 -19.62
C ILE A 579 -26.84 9.18 -19.71
N ARG A 580 -26.19 9.29 -20.87
CA ARG A 580 -24.80 8.86 -21.06
C ARG A 580 -23.84 9.60 -20.12
N GLU A 581 -24.00 10.91 -19.95
CA GLU A 581 -23.19 11.67 -18.99
C GLU A 581 -23.43 11.21 -17.55
N GLY A 582 -24.69 10.97 -17.15
CA GLY A 582 -25.01 10.41 -15.83
C GLY A 582 -24.36 9.05 -15.61
N GLN A 583 -24.31 8.18 -16.64
CA GLN A 583 -23.61 6.90 -16.58
C GLN A 583 -22.08 7.08 -16.45
N LEU A 584 -21.48 8.01 -17.19
CA LEU A 584 -20.05 8.32 -17.10
C LEU A 584 -19.68 8.88 -15.72
N GLN A 585 -20.56 9.69 -15.12
CA GLN A 585 -20.43 10.22 -13.76
C GLN A 585 -20.76 9.18 -12.67
N ARG A 586 -21.09 7.93 -13.06
CA ARG A 586 -21.39 6.82 -12.14
C ARG A 586 -22.53 7.09 -11.16
N ILE A 587 -23.49 7.94 -11.53
CA ILE A 587 -24.61 8.32 -10.67
C ILE A 587 -25.48 7.09 -10.37
N PRO A 588 -25.83 6.82 -9.08
CA PRO A 588 -26.63 5.66 -8.71
C PRO A 588 -28.00 5.61 -9.37
N TYR A 589 -28.71 6.75 -9.40
CA TYR A 589 -30.07 6.83 -9.94
C TYR A 589 -30.25 8.01 -10.90
N MET A 590 -30.93 7.74 -11.99
CA MET A 590 -31.41 8.79 -12.91
C MET A 590 -32.94 8.69 -12.99
N LEU A 591 -33.64 9.82 -12.77
CA LEU A 591 -35.08 9.92 -12.88
C LEU A 591 -35.42 10.62 -14.19
N VAL A 592 -35.97 9.88 -15.15
CA VAL A 592 -36.39 10.43 -16.42
C VAL A 592 -37.87 10.84 -16.29
N VAL A 593 -38.19 12.08 -16.67
CA VAL A 593 -39.53 12.64 -16.52
C VAL A 593 -40.01 13.28 -17.81
N GLY A 594 -41.17 12.86 -18.24
CA GLY A 594 -41.88 13.36 -19.43
C GLY A 594 -43.30 13.80 -19.08
N ALA A 595 -44.14 13.95 -20.11
CA ALA A 595 -45.53 14.39 -19.94
C ALA A 595 -46.35 13.42 -19.07
N LYS A 596 -46.16 12.11 -19.27
CA LYS A 596 -46.88 11.07 -18.50
C LYS A 596 -46.50 11.09 -17.04
N GLU A 597 -45.20 11.13 -16.73
CA GLU A 597 -44.72 11.18 -15.35
C GLU A 597 -45.20 12.46 -14.65
N MET A 598 -45.23 13.60 -15.37
CA MET A 598 -45.73 14.85 -14.82
C MET A 598 -47.25 14.83 -14.57
N GLU A 599 -48.05 14.19 -15.43
CA GLU A 599 -49.48 14.03 -15.25
C GLU A 599 -49.83 13.09 -14.12
N ASP A 600 -49.13 11.95 -14.03
CA ASP A 600 -49.36 10.87 -13.05
C ASP A 600 -48.69 11.14 -11.70
N GLY A 601 -47.84 12.16 -11.56
CA GLY A 601 -47.03 12.39 -10.34
C GLY A 601 -45.98 11.32 -10.07
N THR A 602 -45.44 10.72 -11.16
CA THR A 602 -44.49 9.58 -11.07
C THR A 602 -43.10 9.94 -11.60
N VAL A 603 -42.16 9.03 -11.46
CA VAL A 603 -40.81 9.10 -12.00
C VAL A 603 -40.44 7.79 -12.68
N SER A 604 -39.77 7.86 -13.84
CA SER A 604 -39.18 6.68 -14.48
C SER A 604 -37.76 6.49 -13.99
N VAL A 605 -37.55 5.47 -13.16
CA VAL A 605 -36.28 5.21 -12.47
C VAL A 605 -35.34 4.39 -13.34
N ARG A 606 -34.10 4.84 -13.45
CA ARG A 606 -32.97 4.11 -14.05
C ARG A 606 -31.89 3.97 -12.99
N ALA A 607 -31.74 2.78 -12.45
CA ALA A 607 -30.68 2.47 -11.52
C ALA A 607 -29.40 2.06 -12.26
N ARG A 608 -28.24 2.41 -11.70
CA ARG A 608 -26.93 2.03 -12.26
C ARG A 608 -26.75 0.50 -12.35
N LYS A 609 -27.29 -0.25 -11.37
CA LYS A 609 -27.21 -1.72 -11.31
C LYS A 609 -28.26 -2.40 -12.22
N GLU A 610 -29.39 -1.75 -12.46
CA GLU A 610 -30.50 -2.28 -13.27
C GLU A 610 -30.99 -1.20 -14.23
N GLU A 611 -30.91 -1.45 -15.54
CA GLU A 611 -31.24 -0.42 -16.56
C GLU A 611 -32.71 0.07 -16.49
N ASN A 612 -33.63 -0.72 -15.89
CA ASN A 612 -35.04 -0.38 -15.78
C ASN A 612 -35.57 -0.62 -14.36
N GLY A 613 -35.47 0.38 -13.49
CA GLY A 613 -36.09 0.36 -12.15
C GLY A 613 -37.61 0.54 -12.13
N GLY A 614 -38.24 0.70 -13.32
CA GLY A 614 -39.69 0.87 -13.46
C GLY A 614 -40.17 2.30 -13.22
N VAL A 615 -41.51 2.46 -13.22
CA VAL A 615 -42.19 3.73 -12.93
C VAL A 615 -42.80 3.63 -11.55
N MET A 616 -42.58 4.63 -10.70
CA MET A 616 -43.14 4.70 -9.35
C MET A 616 -43.47 6.15 -8.96
N THR A 617 -44.23 6.33 -7.90
CA THR A 617 -44.50 7.67 -7.34
C THR A 617 -43.20 8.25 -6.75
N LEU A 618 -43.09 9.57 -6.70
CA LEU A 618 -41.94 10.24 -6.09
C LEU A 618 -41.79 9.89 -4.62
N ASP A 619 -42.88 9.76 -3.87
CA ASP A 619 -42.87 9.36 -2.46
C ASP A 619 -42.30 7.96 -2.27
N ALA A 620 -42.71 6.99 -3.10
CA ALA A 620 -42.20 5.62 -3.03
C ALA A 620 -40.68 5.57 -3.35
N PHE A 621 -40.23 6.35 -4.34
CA PHE A 621 -38.80 6.47 -4.63
C PHE A 621 -38.01 7.11 -3.49
N THR A 622 -38.58 8.18 -2.89
CA THR A 622 -37.96 8.88 -1.76
C THR A 622 -37.78 7.95 -0.57
N GLU A 623 -38.80 7.19 -0.22
CA GLU A 623 -38.74 6.20 0.88
C GLU A 623 -37.70 5.11 0.59
N MET A 624 -37.68 4.58 -0.63
CA MET A 624 -36.72 3.55 -1.07
C MET A 624 -35.27 4.05 -0.92
N ILE A 625 -34.94 5.20 -1.49
CA ILE A 625 -33.57 5.71 -1.48
C ILE A 625 -33.11 6.13 -0.08
N GLN A 626 -34.00 6.71 0.73
CA GLN A 626 -33.68 7.05 2.12
C GLN A 626 -33.37 5.79 2.95
N LYS A 627 -34.10 4.70 2.72
CA LYS A 627 -33.85 3.41 3.37
C LYS A 627 -32.49 2.83 2.95
N GLU A 628 -32.16 2.86 1.65
CA GLU A 628 -30.88 2.40 1.13
C GLU A 628 -29.70 3.23 1.72
N ILE A 629 -29.85 4.56 1.74
CA ILE A 629 -28.86 5.47 2.33
C ILE A 629 -28.65 5.18 3.82
N ALA A 630 -29.75 5.03 4.58
CA ALA A 630 -29.70 4.76 6.02
C ALA A 630 -29.09 3.39 6.35
N ALA A 631 -29.37 2.38 5.53
CA ALA A 631 -28.79 1.05 5.65
C ALA A 631 -27.32 0.99 5.21
N ARG A 632 -26.80 2.03 4.53
CA ARG A 632 -25.46 2.07 3.92
C ARG A 632 -25.21 0.85 3.03
N GLU A 633 -26.19 0.46 2.23
CA GLU A 633 -26.07 -0.66 1.31
C GLU A 633 -24.93 -0.44 0.29
N ARG A 634 -24.25 -1.56 -0.10
CA ARG A 634 -23.11 -1.56 -1.04
C ARG A 634 -23.54 -1.70 -2.49
#